data_da777469c4c8102d14328916bf25b965
#
_entry.id   da777469c4c8102d14328916bf25b965
#
_cell.length_a   1.000
_cell.length_b   1.000
_cell.length_c   1.000
_cell.angle_alpha   90.00
_cell.angle_beta   90.00
_cell.angle_gamma   90.00
#
_symmetry.space_group_name_H-M   'P 1'
#
loop_
_entity.id
_entity.type
_entity.pdbx_description
1 polymer ?
#
loop_
_entity_poly.entity_id
_entity_poly.type
_entity_poly.pdbx_seq_one_letter_code
_entity_poly.pdbx_strand_id
1 'polypeptide(L)'
;MTLKHGEKAAGQIAADANVLLSAATGRAALKVFTHSHLEVVSTSLNIKEVWEYLPIMAAKYGIASELLESQFQLLAVREYEPKDFHGSLALARRKIGKRDPDDIDLLALSLELGIPLWSNDGDFSGTGIEWYTTAQLLKKLGL
;
A
#
# COMPACT_ATOMS: atom_id res chain seq x y z
N MET A 1 -27.63 -3.46 -4.57
CA MET A 1 -27.33 -3.45 -4.31
C MET A 1 -26.85 -3.42 -4.02
N THR A 2 -26.66 -3.42 -4.21
CA THR A 2 -26.15 -3.48 -3.98
C THR A 2 -25.43 -3.40 -3.71
N LEU A 3 -25.01 -3.58 -3.97
CA LEU A 3 -24.39 -3.60 -3.80
C LEU A 3 -24.02 -3.39 -3.65
N LYS A 4 -24.06 -3.60 -3.76
CA LYS A 4 -23.86 -3.47 -3.78
C LYS A 4 -23.39 -3.01 -3.72
N HIS A 5 -23.26 -2.87 -4.06
CA HIS A 5 -22.90 -2.33 -4.10
C HIS A 5 -22.29 -1.85 -3.63
N GLY A 6 -22.50 -1.46 -3.51
CA GLY A 6 -21.81 -0.81 -3.09
C GLY A 6 -20.77 -1.13 -2.71
N GLU A 7 -20.81 -1.63 -2.19
CA GLU A 7 -19.85 -2.18 -2.02
C GLU A 7 -18.91 -2.30 -3.04
N LYS A 8 -19.25 -2.36 -4.02
CA LYS A 8 -18.40 -2.40 -5.07
C LYS A 8 -17.73 -1.12 -5.29
N ALA A 9 -18.27 -0.15 -4.82
CA ALA A 9 -17.59 1.10 -4.84
C ALA A 9 -16.29 1.04 -4.08
N ALA A 10 -16.10 -0.01 -3.31
CA ALA A 10 -14.92 -0.10 -2.50
C ALA A 10 -13.62 -0.06 -3.28
N GLY A 11 -13.54 -0.75 -4.37
CA GLY A 11 -12.29 -0.77 -5.10
C GLY A 11 -11.09 -1.23 -4.29
N GLN A 12 -9.94 -1.22 -4.93
CA GLN A 12 -8.68 -1.63 -4.32
C GLN A 12 -7.62 -0.56 -4.55
N ILE A 13 -6.61 -0.52 -3.67
CA ILE A 13 -5.47 0.36 -3.83
C ILE A 13 -4.22 -0.37 -3.38
N ALA A 14 -3.12 -0.21 -4.13
CA ALA A 14 -1.86 -0.88 -3.84
C ALA A 14 -0.96 0.07 -3.04
N ALA A 15 -0.59 -0.33 -1.83
CA ALA A 15 0.13 0.51 -0.87
C ALA A 15 1.57 0.06 -0.72
N ASP A 16 2.51 1.03 -0.65
CA ASP A 16 3.90 0.73 -0.38
C ASP A 16 4.15 0.53 1.12
N ALA A 17 5.36 0.07 1.46
CA ALA A 17 5.71 -0.23 2.84
C ALA A 17 5.63 1.00 3.73
N ASN A 18 6.00 2.17 3.23
CA ASN A 18 6.04 3.38 4.05
C ASN A 18 4.65 3.82 4.51
N VAL A 19 3.63 3.74 3.63
CA VAL A 19 2.28 4.08 4.07
C VAL A 19 1.72 3.03 5.01
N LEU A 20 2.08 1.75 4.82
CA LEU A 20 1.65 0.69 5.75
C LEU A 20 2.28 0.89 7.14
N LEU A 21 3.56 1.25 7.20
CA LEU A 21 4.23 1.57 8.45
C LEU A 21 3.58 2.77 9.14
N SER A 22 3.25 3.79 8.36
CA SER A 22 2.57 4.99 8.88
C SER A 22 1.23 4.61 9.50
N ALA A 23 0.46 3.76 8.83
CA ALA A 23 -0.84 3.30 9.37
C ALA A 23 -0.65 2.50 10.66
N ALA A 24 0.35 1.61 10.70
CA ALA A 24 0.60 0.79 11.88
C ALA A 24 0.99 1.64 13.09
N THR A 25 1.61 2.80 12.88
CA THR A 25 1.97 3.72 13.97
C THR A 25 0.86 4.70 14.32
N GLY A 26 -0.33 4.55 13.73
CA GLY A 26 -1.49 5.37 14.10
C GLY A 26 -1.56 6.74 13.44
N ARG A 27 -0.77 6.97 12.38
CA ARG A 27 -0.78 8.24 11.68
C ARG A 27 -1.98 8.35 10.75
N ALA A 28 -2.05 9.44 10.00
CA ALA A 28 -3.21 9.76 9.15
C ALA A 28 -3.57 8.62 8.18
N ALA A 29 -2.58 7.86 7.72
CA ALA A 29 -2.82 6.71 6.84
C ALA A 29 -3.79 5.69 7.45
N LEU A 30 -3.85 5.60 8.78
CA LEU A 30 -4.75 4.67 9.45
C LEU A 30 -6.22 4.96 9.12
N LYS A 31 -6.57 6.21 8.84
CA LYS A 31 -7.96 6.57 8.51
C LYS A 31 -8.47 5.85 7.28
N VAL A 32 -7.60 5.52 6.32
CA VAL A 32 -8.01 4.79 5.12
C VAL A 32 -8.55 3.41 5.52
N PHE A 33 -7.90 2.75 6.47
CA PHE A 33 -8.32 1.43 6.94
C PHE A 33 -9.57 1.48 7.80
N THR A 34 -9.75 2.55 8.59
CA THR A 34 -10.80 2.60 9.60
C THR A 34 -12.03 3.36 9.14
N HIS A 35 -11.90 4.24 8.15
CA HIS A 35 -12.98 5.12 7.73
C HIS A 35 -13.33 5.01 6.24
N SER A 36 -12.78 4.02 5.54
CA SER A 36 -13.14 3.81 4.14
C SER A 36 -13.39 2.32 3.88
N HIS A 37 -13.96 2.02 2.72
CA HIS A 37 -14.21 0.64 2.30
C HIS A 37 -13.21 0.17 1.27
N LEU A 38 -12.12 0.92 1.05
CA LEU A 38 -11.07 0.50 0.14
C LEU A 38 -10.39 -0.77 0.66
N GLU A 39 -10.20 -1.72 -0.22
CA GLU A 39 -9.36 -2.87 0.10
C GLU A 39 -7.91 -2.48 -0.21
N VAL A 40 -7.07 -2.48 0.82
CA VAL A 40 -5.66 -2.18 0.66
C VAL A 40 -4.92 -3.46 0.35
N VAL A 41 -4.16 -3.44 -0.75
CA VAL A 41 -3.36 -4.61 -1.16
C VAL A 41 -1.90 -4.20 -1.21
N SER A 42 -1.00 -5.16 -1.15
CA SER A 42 0.44 -4.90 -1.27
C SER A 42 1.16 -6.17 -1.72
N THR A 43 2.44 -6.03 -1.98
CA THR A 43 3.28 -7.14 -2.41
C THR A 43 3.96 -7.79 -1.21
N SER A 44 4.36 -9.05 -1.37
CA SER A 44 5.11 -9.76 -0.34
C SER A 44 6.43 -9.04 -0.01
N LEU A 45 7.09 -8.41 -0.98
CA LEU A 45 8.32 -7.65 -0.72
C LEU A 45 8.04 -6.44 0.17
N ASN A 46 6.98 -5.69 -0.13
CA ASN A 46 6.63 -4.52 0.69
C ASN A 46 6.23 -4.95 2.10
N ILE A 47 5.46 -6.02 2.23
CA ILE A 47 5.03 -6.51 3.55
C ILE A 47 6.23 -7.00 4.35
N LYS A 48 7.17 -7.69 3.71
CA LYS A 48 8.41 -8.11 4.36
C LYS A 48 9.18 -6.90 4.89
N GLU A 49 9.26 -5.86 4.10
CA GLU A 49 9.93 -4.61 4.52
C GLU A 49 9.25 -4.01 5.74
N VAL A 50 7.91 -4.02 5.78
CA VAL A 50 7.19 -3.54 6.96
C VAL A 50 7.64 -4.30 8.21
N TRP A 51 7.64 -5.64 8.14
CA TRP A 51 8.05 -6.45 9.29
C TRP A 51 9.48 -6.18 9.72
N GLU A 52 10.37 -5.90 8.78
CA GLU A 52 11.76 -5.58 9.09
C GLU A 52 11.90 -4.23 9.80
N TYR A 53 11.07 -3.26 9.46
CA TYR A 53 11.17 -1.92 10.03
C TYR A 53 10.34 -1.71 11.29
N LEU A 54 9.36 -2.56 11.58
CA LEU A 54 8.54 -2.39 12.77
C LEU A 54 9.34 -2.34 14.07
N PRO A 55 10.32 -3.23 14.30
CA PRO A 55 11.13 -3.13 15.53
C PRO A 55 11.95 -1.84 15.60
N ILE A 56 12.42 -1.35 14.45
CA ILE A 56 13.19 -0.10 14.39
C ILE A 56 12.29 1.07 14.75
N MET A 57 11.07 1.09 14.21
CA MET A 57 10.10 2.14 14.53
C MET A 57 9.68 2.08 15.99
N ALA A 58 9.49 0.89 16.53
CA ALA A 58 9.13 0.70 17.93
C ALA A 58 10.20 1.31 18.84
N ALA A 59 11.47 1.03 18.56
CA ALA A 59 12.57 1.59 19.33
C ALA A 59 12.61 3.11 19.23
N LYS A 60 12.39 3.65 18.03
CA LYS A 60 12.39 5.09 17.78
C LYS A 60 11.32 5.81 18.59
N TYR A 61 10.14 5.21 18.71
CA TYR A 61 9.02 5.84 19.39
C TYR A 61 8.86 5.39 20.85
N GLY A 62 9.74 4.54 21.36
CA GLY A 62 9.64 4.06 22.72
C GLY A 62 8.42 3.18 22.96
N ILE A 63 8.02 2.42 21.98
CA ILE A 63 6.86 1.53 22.03
C ILE A 63 7.34 0.09 22.00
N ALA A 64 6.61 -0.81 22.68
CA ALA A 64 6.92 -2.24 22.60
C ALA A 64 6.74 -2.74 21.17
N SER A 65 7.73 -3.48 20.67
CA SER A 65 7.73 -4.00 19.31
C SER A 65 6.48 -4.85 19.06
N GLU A 66 6.10 -5.68 20.03
CA GLU A 66 4.92 -6.54 19.92
C GLU A 66 3.64 -5.74 19.73
N LEU A 67 3.57 -4.54 20.29
CA LEU A 67 2.38 -3.69 20.12
C LEU A 67 2.25 -3.22 18.67
N LEU A 68 3.35 -2.75 18.07
CA LEU A 68 3.31 -2.32 16.67
C LEU A 68 3.04 -3.48 15.73
N GLU A 69 3.63 -4.64 16.02
CA GLU A 69 3.39 -5.84 15.22
C GLU A 69 1.91 -6.24 15.26
N SER A 70 1.31 -6.20 16.45
CA SER A 70 -0.11 -6.50 16.60
C SER A 70 -0.98 -5.49 15.84
N GLN A 71 -0.62 -4.21 15.90
CA GLN A 71 -1.35 -3.18 15.18
C GLN A 71 -1.29 -3.41 13.67
N PHE A 72 -0.11 -3.76 13.16
CA PHE A 72 0.01 -4.06 11.74
C PHE A 72 -0.82 -5.27 11.34
N GLN A 73 -0.82 -6.32 12.17
CA GLN A 73 -1.62 -7.52 11.90
C GLN A 73 -3.12 -7.22 11.86
N LEU A 74 -3.57 -6.21 12.60
CA LEU A 74 -4.98 -5.83 12.59
C LEU A 74 -5.37 -5.04 11.33
N LEU A 75 -4.40 -4.50 10.61
CA LEU A 75 -4.70 -3.84 9.34
C LEU A 75 -5.03 -4.92 8.30
N ALA A 76 -6.16 -4.74 7.64
CA ALA A 76 -6.60 -5.71 6.62
C ALA A 76 -5.88 -5.43 5.31
N VAL A 77 -4.66 -5.95 5.17
CA VAL A 77 -3.87 -5.81 3.95
C VAL A 77 -3.83 -7.15 3.23
N ARG A 78 -4.26 -7.17 1.98
CA ARG A 78 -4.20 -8.38 1.17
C ARG A 78 -2.84 -8.47 0.51
N GLU A 79 -2.16 -9.60 0.71
CA GLU A 79 -0.81 -9.80 0.19
C GLU A 79 -0.84 -10.55 -1.13
N TYR A 80 -0.05 -10.05 -2.11
CA TYR A 80 0.13 -10.71 -3.39
C TYR A 80 1.60 -11.08 -3.57
N GLU A 81 1.84 -12.22 -4.21
CA GLU A 81 3.19 -12.71 -4.45
C GLU A 81 3.58 -12.50 -5.91
N PRO A 82 4.89 -12.57 -6.24
CA PRO A 82 5.34 -12.29 -7.61
C PRO A 82 4.63 -13.09 -8.68
N LYS A 83 4.22 -14.32 -8.39
CA LYS A 83 3.47 -15.14 -9.35
C LYS A 83 2.15 -14.50 -9.75
N ASP A 84 1.59 -13.66 -8.88
CA ASP A 84 0.29 -13.03 -9.11
C ASP A 84 0.37 -11.84 -10.06
N PHE A 85 1.57 -11.26 -10.25
CA PHE A 85 1.75 -10.11 -11.11
C PHE A 85 2.95 -10.27 -12.06
N HIS A 86 3.39 -11.51 -12.23
CA HIS A 86 4.58 -11.81 -13.04
C HIS A 86 4.50 -11.23 -14.45
N GLY A 87 3.33 -11.29 -15.08
CA GLY A 87 3.16 -10.82 -16.45
C GLY A 87 3.33 -9.32 -16.63
N SER A 88 3.25 -8.54 -15.54
CA SER A 88 3.38 -7.09 -15.60
C SER A 88 4.76 -6.58 -15.17
N LEU A 89 5.67 -7.47 -14.75
CA LEU A 89 6.98 -7.05 -14.25
C LEU A 89 7.83 -6.35 -15.32
N ALA A 90 7.83 -6.86 -16.54
CA ALA A 90 8.64 -6.26 -17.61
C ALA A 90 8.16 -4.85 -17.92
N LEU A 91 6.85 -4.64 -17.98
CA LEU A 91 6.29 -3.31 -18.22
C LEU A 91 6.59 -2.37 -17.07
N ALA A 92 6.47 -2.86 -15.83
CA ALA A 92 6.78 -2.06 -14.65
C ALA A 92 8.23 -1.57 -14.68
N ARG A 93 9.17 -2.46 -15.01
CA ARG A 93 10.59 -2.10 -15.12
C ARG A 93 10.81 -1.02 -16.17
N ARG A 94 10.12 -1.11 -17.30
CA ARG A 94 10.25 -0.09 -18.36
C ARG A 94 9.70 1.26 -17.92
N LYS A 95 8.64 1.27 -17.12
CA LYS A 95 7.98 2.52 -16.72
C LYS A 95 8.78 3.32 -15.70
N ILE A 96 9.43 2.64 -14.75
CA ILE A 96 10.13 3.35 -13.68
C ILE A 96 11.64 3.18 -13.70
N GLY A 97 12.15 2.46 -14.70
CA GLY A 97 13.59 2.30 -14.87
C GLY A 97 14.22 1.50 -13.73
N LYS A 98 15.43 1.92 -13.33
CA LYS A 98 16.18 1.22 -12.30
C LYS A 98 15.74 1.71 -10.93
N ARG A 99 14.81 0.99 -10.33
CA ARG A 99 14.29 1.28 -9.00
C ARG A 99 14.48 0.09 -8.10
N ASP A 100 14.23 0.30 -6.80
CA ASP A 100 14.18 -0.80 -5.86
C ASP A 100 13.22 -1.86 -6.35
N PRO A 101 13.54 -3.16 -6.13
CA PRO A 101 12.59 -4.22 -6.47
C PRO A 101 11.22 -4.03 -5.85
N ASP A 102 11.15 -3.43 -4.66
CA ASP A 102 9.87 -3.16 -3.99
C ASP A 102 8.99 -2.24 -4.82
N ASP A 103 9.57 -1.20 -5.43
CA ASP A 103 8.83 -0.26 -6.26
C ASP A 103 8.38 -0.92 -7.56
N ILE A 104 9.24 -1.75 -8.14
CA ILE A 104 8.92 -2.47 -9.37
C ILE A 104 7.78 -3.44 -9.13
N ASP A 105 7.85 -4.22 -8.06
CA ASP A 105 6.79 -5.18 -7.73
C ASP A 105 5.47 -4.47 -7.46
N LEU A 106 5.50 -3.36 -6.71
CA LEU A 106 4.28 -2.63 -6.41
C LEU A 106 3.63 -2.07 -7.68
N LEU A 107 4.43 -1.51 -8.57
CA LEU A 107 3.91 -1.00 -9.84
C LEU A 107 3.35 -2.15 -10.68
N ALA A 108 4.04 -3.29 -10.71
CA ALA A 108 3.56 -4.46 -11.45
C ALA A 108 2.21 -4.94 -10.91
N LEU A 109 2.04 -4.95 -9.59
CA LEU A 109 0.77 -5.32 -8.97
C LEU A 109 -0.35 -4.35 -9.39
N SER A 110 -0.06 -3.06 -9.35
CA SER A 110 -1.01 -2.03 -9.78
C SER A 110 -1.43 -2.24 -11.23
N LEU A 111 -0.46 -2.51 -12.11
CA LEU A 111 -0.72 -2.76 -13.53
C LEU A 111 -1.55 -4.02 -13.73
N GLU A 112 -1.19 -5.09 -13.03
CA GLU A 112 -1.88 -6.37 -13.18
C GLU A 112 -3.34 -6.28 -12.76
N LEU A 113 -3.62 -5.61 -11.65
CA LEU A 113 -4.97 -5.49 -11.13
C LEU A 113 -5.74 -4.29 -11.70
N GLY A 114 -5.06 -3.39 -12.39
CA GLY A 114 -5.69 -2.18 -12.92
C GLY A 114 -6.18 -1.25 -11.82
N ILE A 115 -5.39 -1.08 -10.75
CA ILE A 115 -5.77 -0.29 -9.58
C ILE A 115 -4.75 0.81 -9.32
N PRO A 116 -5.15 1.88 -8.59
CA PRO A 116 -4.21 2.96 -8.28
C PRO A 116 -3.18 2.57 -7.22
N LEU A 117 -2.13 3.37 -7.15
CA LEU A 117 -1.07 3.27 -6.15
C LEU A 117 -1.29 4.25 -5.02
N TRP A 118 -0.86 3.86 -3.82
CA TRP A 118 -0.86 4.73 -2.65
C TRP A 118 0.57 4.78 -2.09
N SER A 119 1.21 5.92 -2.27
CA SER A 119 2.59 6.13 -1.82
C SER A 119 2.80 7.62 -1.59
N ASN A 120 3.55 7.96 -0.55
CA ASN A 120 3.94 9.34 -0.31
C ASN A 120 5.23 9.70 -1.05
N ASP A 121 5.79 8.75 -1.80
CA ASP A 121 7.01 8.93 -2.57
C ASP A 121 6.65 9.39 -3.99
N GLY A 122 7.28 10.45 -4.46
CA GLY A 122 7.06 10.97 -5.80
C GLY A 122 7.62 10.10 -6.92
N ASP A 123 8.26 8.97 -6.59
CA ASP A 123 8.90 8.11 -7.57
C ASP A 123 7.93 7.52 -8.60
N PHE A 124 6.64 7.47 -8.28
CA PHE A 124 5.64 6.94 -9.20
C PHE A 124 5.06 7.98 -10.15
N SER A 125 5.45 9.25 -9.99
CA SER A 125 5.02 10.28 -10.93
C SER A 125 5.63 9.97 -12.31
N GLY A 126 4.88 10.25 -13.36
CA GLY A 126 5.35 10.00 -14.72
C GLY A 126 5.21 8.57 -15.20
N THR A 127 4.73 7.65 -14.37
CA THR A 127 4.52 6.25 -14.78
C THR A 127 3.26 6.06 -15.60
N GLY A 128 2.36 7.04 -15.59
CA GLY A 128 1.07 6.92 -16.24
C GLY A 128 0.03 6.16 -15.41
N ILE A 129 0.39 5.75 -14.21
CA ILE A 129 -0.51 5.04 -13.31
C ILE A 129 -1.15 6.06 -12.36
N GLU A 130 -2.44 5.88 -12.07
CA GLU A 130 -3.13 6.68 -11.07
C GLU A 130 -2.47 6.46 -9.72
N TRP A 131 -2.07 7.57 -9.08
CA TRP A 131 -1.28 7.49 -7.87
C TRP A 131 -1.70 8.60 -6.90
N TYR A 132 -1.77 8.26 -5.62
CA TYR A 132 -2.18 9.19 -4.56
C TYR A 132 -1.17 9.16 -3.42
N THR A 133 -0.84 10.36 -2.90
CA THR A 133 -0.26 10.46 -1.56
C THR A 133 -1.36 10.23 -0.53
N THR A 134 -0.97 10.06 0.74
CA THR A 134 -1.97 9.91 1.81
C THR A 134 -2.90 11.13 1.87
N ALA A 135 -2.36 12.33 1.78
CA ALA A 135 -3.17 13.54 1.83
C ALA A 135 -4.18 13.60 0.67
N GLN A 136 -3.72 13.26 -0.54
CA GLN A 136 -4.60 13.26 -1.71
C GLN A 136 -5.68 12.18 -1.59
N LEU A 137 -5.30 11.01 -1.08
CA LEU A 137 -6.25 9.91 -0.93
C LEU A 137 -7.33 10.25 0.10
N LEU A 138 -6.92 10.81 1.25
CA LEU A 138 -7.89 11.21 2.27
C LEU A 138 -8.85 12.26 1.72
N LYS A 139 -8.34 13.23 0.98
CA LYS A 139 -9.18 14.25 0.38
C LYS A 139 -10.19 13.63 -0.60
N LYS A 140 -9.72 12.72 -1.44
CA LYS A 140 -10.58 12.04 -2.40
C LYS A 140 -11.68 11.24 -1.72
N LEU A 141 -11.37 10.65 -0.56
CA LEU A 141 -12.33 9.85 0.21
C LEU A 141 -13.23 10.70 1.13
N GLY A 142 -12.99 11.98 1.21
CA GLY A 142 -13.76 12.87 2.08
C GLY A 142 -13.38 12.73 3.55
N LEU A 143 -12.16 12.34 3.82
CA LEU A 143 -11.67 12.13 5.20
C LEU A 143 -10.68 13.22 5.69
#